data_1b4a1f33b9cc9cc560f3232aa6338048
#
_entry.id   1b4a1f33b9cc9cc560f3232aa6338048
#
_cell.length_a   1.000
_cell.length_b   1.000
_cell.length_c   1.000
_cell.angle_alpha   90.00
_cell.angle_beta   90.00
_cell.angle_gamma   90.00
#
_symmetry.space_group_name_H-M   'P 1'
#
loop_
_entity.id
_entity.type
_entity.pdbx_description
1 polymer ?
#
loop_
_entity_poly.entity_id
_entity_poly.type
_entity_poly.pdbx_seq_one_letter_code
_entity_poly.pdbx_strand_id
1 'polypeptide(L)'
;MTMQGVMGSIDNQYVSQVRSMAQQATDAAYAFYHRPQYDYPDQGAYLDYGRKDIYQHNYAGWLGTMGYQGALVLEDIESEDYNTYLPYIPSEADAYFLSRERGGIDQYDFNISFNINDRFYFGVTLGAYDVDYNKYSLYNEMYAYKWEGDGQIYEEGYSLESFNRIHGSGFDFKFGAIFRPIEDSPLRIGLAVHTPTYYKLTYTTGALLTSDLFLPNEAGDETLTRTTVDTYSALGGRDMDRDFKLQTPWVFNASLGYTVGNNLALGAEYEYEDYSSMKFKYPEGDEMAWETGEADLCMKGVSTLRLGAEYKPIPAFSLRAGYNYSTAAYKKDAIKALPSNSINTDTDFANSKSMNTFTCLLYTSPSPRDLSTS
;
A
#
# COMPACT_ATOMS: atom_id res chain seq x y z
N MET A 1 -0.50 9.22 10.35
CA MET A 1 0.41 8.39 11.17
C MET A 1 1.82 8.63 10.65
N THR A 2 2.71 9.19 11.44
CA THR A 2 4.08 9.49 10.99
C THR A 2 4.95 8.35 11.49
N MET A 3 5.39 7.44 10.60
CA MET A 3 6.44 6.49 10.95
C MET A 3 7.79 7.22 10.87
N GLN A 4 8.49 7.31 11.97
CA GLN A 4 9.90 7.69 11.95
C GLN A 4 10.71 6.48 11.46
N GLY A 5 11.63 6.75 10.54
CA GLY A 5 12.44 5.75 9.90
C GLY A 5 13.29 4.94 10.87
N VAL A 6 13.56 3.74 10.48
CA VAL A 6 14.52 2.86 11.14
C VAL A 6 15.88 3.17 10.54
N MET A 7 16.79 3.71 11.32
CA MET A 7 18.22 3.70 10.97
C MET A 7 18.72 2.26 11.15
N GLY A 8 19.19 1.65 10.09
CA GLY A 8 19.82 0.34 10.12
C GLY A 8 21.17 0.43 9.44
N SER A 9 22.21 -0.06 10.10
CA SER A 9 23.48 -0.36 9.44
C SER A 9 23.30 -1.67 8.67
N ILE A 10 23.61 -1.68 7.39
CA ILE A 10 23.61 -2.89 6.57
C ILE A 10 24.97 -3.54 6.73
N ASP A 11 25.12 -4.33 7.78
CA ASP A 11 26.22 -5.29 7.86
C ASP A 11 25.89 -6.48 6.96
N ASN A 12 26.87 -7.02 6.22
CA ASN A 12 26.70 -8.14 5.28
C ASN A 12 25.99 -9.40 5.84
N GLN A 13 25.80 -9.48 7.14
CA GLN A 13 25.03 -10.53 7.80
C GLN A 13 23.52 -10.26 7.89
N TYR A 14 23.06 -9.03 7.63
CA TYR A 14 21.67 -8.61 7.74
C TYR A 14 20.99 -8.28 6.41
N VAL A 15 21.67 -8.48 5.28
CA VAL A 15 21.18 -8.23 3.91
C VAL A 15 19.90 -9.02 3.56
N SER A 16 19.53 -10.01 4.36
CA SER A 16 18.29 -10.79 4.12
C SER A 16 16.99 -10.04 4.47
N GLN A 17 17.03 -8.89 5.13
CA GLN A 17 15.83 -8.17 5.57
C GLN A 17 15.63 -6.77 4.98
N VAL A 18 16.70 -6.08 4.57
CA VAL A 18 16.61 -4.78 3.88
C VAL A 18 17.49 -4.85 2.63
N ARG A 19 16.88 -5.00 1.48
CA ARG A 19 17.61 -4.96 0.20
C ARG A 19 17.97 -3.52 -0.13
N SER A 20 19.22 -3.27 -0.52
CA SER A 20 19.64 -2.02 -1.14
C SER A 20 18.71 -1.64 -2.30
N MET A 21 18.41 -0.33 -2.44
CA MET A 21 17.64 0.13 -3.59
C MET A 21 18.42 -0.03 -4.90
N ALA A 22 19.77 0.03 -4.86
CA ALA A 22 20.61 -0.31 -6.01
C ALA A 22 20.38 -1.75 -6.46
N GLN A 23 20.34 -2.71 -5.52
CA GLN A 23 20.00 -4.11 -5.82
C GLN A 23 18.58 -4.26 -6.38
N GLN A 24 17.60 -3.57 -5.81
CA GLN A 24 16.22 -3.60 -6.31
C GLN A 24 16.08 -3.00 -7.70
N ALA A 25 16.82 -1.92 -7.99
CA ALA A 25 16.89 -1.32 -9.30
C ALA A 25 17.51 -2.26 -10.34
N THR A 26 18.58 -2.96 -9.96
CA THR A 26 19.23 -3.98 -10.78
C THR A 26 18.30 -5.16 -11.06
N ASP A 27 17.61 -5.67 -10.04
CA ASP A 27 16.61 -6.74 -10.18
C ASP A 27 15.47 -6.31 -11.12
N ALA A 28 15.03 -5.03 -11.05
CA ALA A 28 13.99 -4.49 -11.92
C ALA A 28 14.47 -4.39 -13.38
N ALA A 29 15.69 -3.92 -13.61
CA ALA A 29 16.30 -3.87 -14.93
C ALA A 29 16.46 -5.27 -15.52
N TYR A 30 17.02 -6.21 -14.76
CA TYR A 30 17.19 -7.60 -15.16
C TYR A 30 15.86 -8.28 -15.48
N ALA A 31 14.85 -8.12 -14.62
CA ALA A 31 13.52 -8.71 -14.81
C ALA A 31 12.86 -8.22 -16.10
N PHE A 32 13.13 -6.98 -16.51
CA PHE A 32 12.62 -6.46 -17.78
C PHE A 32 13.21 -7.21 -18.99
N TYR A 33 14.52 -7.41 -19.03
CA TYR A 33 15.20 -8.03 -20.15
C TYR A 33 14.97 -9.54 -20.27
N HIS A 34 14.65 -10.21 -19.18
CA HIS A 34 14.46 -11.67 -19.12
C HIS A 34 12.99 -12.11 -19.15
N ARG A 35 12.05 -11.21 -19.47
CA ARG A 35 10.64 -11.59 -19.67
C ARG A 35 10.47 -12.36 -20.98
N PRO A 36 10.01 -13.63 -20.95
CA PRO A 36 9.88 -14.47 -22.15
C PRO A 36 8.89 -13.94 -23.21
N GLN A 37 8.09 -12.92 -22.84
CA GLN A 37 6.99 -12.41 -23.64
C GLN A 37 7.41 -11.33 -24.65
N TYR A 38 8.62 -10.78 -24.52
CA TYR A 38 9.09 -9.67 -25.31
C TYR A 38 10.44 -10.01 -25.93
N ASP A 39 10.38 -10.61 -27.12
CA ASP A 39 11.54 -10.81 -27.97
C ASP A 39 11.88 -9.52 -28.71
N TYR A 40 12.52 -8.56 -28.01
CA TYR A 40 12.99 -7.31 -28.59
C TYR A 40 14.48 -7.39 -28.89
N PRO A 41 14.90 -7.41 -30.17
CA PRO A 41 16.30 -7.56 -30.56
C PRO A 41 17.25 -6.43 -30.16
N ASP A 42 16.71 -5.26 -29.76
CA ASP A 42 17.50 -4.06 -29.40
C ASP A 42 17.27 -3.62 -27.93
N GLN A 43 17.29 -4.53 -27.01
CA GLN A 43 16.88 -4.28 -25.61
C GLN A 43 17.82 -3.34 -24.84
N GLY A 44 19.12 -3.33 -25.15
CA GLY A 44 20.11 -2.42 -24.55
C GLY A 44 19.81 -0.93 -24.74
N ALA A 45 19.02 -0.57 -25.76
CA ALA A 45 18.66 0.82 -26.05
C ALA A 45 17.57 1.39 -25.10
N TYR A 46 16.89 0.58 -24.29
CA TYR A 46 15.74 1.03 -23.49
C TYR A 46 16.12 1.65 -22.15
N LEU A 47 17.31 1.39 -21.65
CA LEU A 47 17.84 2.06 -20.46
C LEU A 47 18.78 3.22 -20.83
N ASP A 48 19.02 3.44 -22.14
CA ASP A 48 20.03 4.35 -22.63
C ASP A 48 19.78 5.81 -22.24
N TYR A 49 20.89 6.46 -21.92
CA TYR A 49 20.98 7.89 -21.65
C TYR A 49 20.38 8.71 -22.80
N GLY A 50 19.35 9.50 -22.49
CA GLY A 50 18.80 10.48 -23.42
C GLY A 50 17.41 10.16 -23.98
N ARG A 51 16.85 8.99 -23.77
CA ARG A 51 15.46 8.71 -24.14
C ARG A 51 14.50 9.26 -23.11
N LYS A 52 13.98 10.46 -23.36
CA LYS A 52 12.96 11.08 -22.48
C LYS A 52 11.62 10.35 -22.48
N ASP A 53 11.33 9.58 -23.51
CA ASP A 53 10.11 8.78 -23.65
C ASP A 53 10.09 7.53 -22.79
N ILE A 54 11.23 7.10 -22.23
CA ILE A 54 11.34 5.92 -21.38
C ILE A 54 10.48 6.02 -20.10
N TYR A 55 10.25 7.23 -19.59
CA TYR A 55 9.36 7.47 -18.45
C TYR A 55 7.88 7.48 -18.83
N GLN A 56 7.55 7.64 -20.11
CA GLN A 56 6.18 7.58 -20.61
C GLN A 56 5.78 6.17 -20.98
N HIS A 57 6.74 5.39 -21.48
CA HIS A 57 6.56 4.02 -21.92
C HIS A 57 7.18 3.06 -20.88
N ASN A 58 6.40 2.32 -20.30
CA ASN A 58 6.49 1.56 -19.08
C ASN A 58 7.25 0.23 -19.19
N TYR A 59 8.36 0.18 -19.91
CA TYR A 59 9.01 -1.09 -20.21
C TYR A 59 9.91 -1.62 -19.10
N ALA A 60 10.82 -0.82 -18.55
CA ALA A 60 11.77 -1.24 -17.53
C ALA A 60 11.36 -0.83 -16.11
N GLY A 61 10.32 -0.01 -15.98
CA GLY A 61 9.94 0.63 -14.72
C GLY A 61 10.88 1.79 -14.34
N TRP A 62 10.37 2.68 -13.56
CA TRP A 62 11.13 3.87 -13.17
C TRP A 62 12.34 3.56 -12.31
N LEU A 63 12.22 2.57 -11.41
CA LEU A 63 13.31 2.23 -10.50
C LEU A 63 14.53 1.71 -11.26
N GLY A 64 14.35 0.78 -12.19
CA GLY A 64 15.43 0.27 -13.03
C GLY A 64 16.04 1.36 -13.93
N THR A 65 15.18 2.17 -14.57
CA THR A 65 15.60 3.26 -15.45
C THR A 65 16.38 4.35 -14.70
N MET A 66 15.86 4.82 -13.57
CA MET A 66 16.52 5.84 -12.75
C MET A 66 17.81 5.30 -12.14
N GLY A 67 17.80 4.03 -11.68
CA GLY A 67 18.99 3.37 -11.17
C GLY A 67 20.10 3.31 -12.20
N TYR A 68 19.79 2.96 -13.45
CA TYR A 68 20.77 2.96 -14.54
C TYR A 68 21.27 4.37 -14.86
N GLN A 69 20.37 5.33 -15.04
CA GLN A 69 20.72 6.72 -15.34
C GLN A 69 21.47 7.41 -14.17
N GLY A 70 21.22 6.98 -12.95
CA GLY A 70 21.88 7.48 -11.73
C GLY A 70 23.12 6.69 -11.33
N ALA A 71 23.60 5.78 -12.19
CA ALA A 71 24.76 4.91 -11.97
C ALA A 71 24.66 3.99 -10.74
N LEU A 72 23.43 3.67 -10.28
CA LEU A 72 23.21 2.64 -9.27
C LEU A 72 23.17 1.23 -9.88
N VAL A 73 22.94 1.14 -11.17
CA VAL A 73 22.90 -0.08 -11.98
C VAL A 73 23.97 0.04 -13.04
N LEU A 74 24.93 -0.84 -13.00
CA LEU A 74 26.07 -0.87 -13.92
C LEU A 74 25.92 -2.03 -14.90
N GLU A 75 26.43 -1.86 -16.12
CA GLU A 75 26.53 -2.97 -17.06
C GLU A 75 27.62 -3.94 -16.63
N ASP A 76 27.34 -5.23 -16.66
CA ASP A 76 28.34 -6.27 -16.44
C ASP A 76 29.08 -6.55 -17.74
N ILE A 77 30.17 -5.80 -17.95
CA ILE A 77 31.01 -5.92 -19.16
C ILE A 77 31.84 -7.21 -19.21
N GLU A 78 31.93 -7.96 -18.09
CA GLU A 78 32.66 -9.22 -18.04
C GLU A 78 31.75 -10.43 -18.33
N SER A 79 30.43 -10.22 -18.36
CA SER A 79 29.47 -11.28 -18.67
C SER A 79 29.46 -11.58 -20.17
N GLU A 80 29.46 -12.87 -20.50
CA GLU A 80 29.23 -13.34 -21.88
C GLU A 80 27.76 -13.17 -22.32
N ASP A 81 26.85 -13.00 -21.36
CA ASP A 81 25.43 -12.78 -21.60
C ASP A 81 25.15 -11.28 -21.79
N TYR A 82 24.47 -10.92 -22.86
CA TYR A 82 24.02 -9.57 -23.10
C TYR A 82 22.99 -9.13 -22.05
N ASN A 83 23.04 -7.82 -21.66
CA ASN A 83 22.10 -7.20 -20.73
C ASN A 83 22.13 -7.76 -19.30
N THR A 84 23.30 -8.10 -18.80
CA THR A 84 23.55 -8.37 -17.40
C THR A 84 23.95 -7.10 -16.68
N TYR A 85 23.45 -6.92 -15.46
CA TYR A 85 23.64 -5.72 -14.66
C TYR A 85 24.10 -6.06 -13.26
N LEU A 86 24.97 -5.19 -12.73
CA LEU A 86 25.47 -5.25 -11.36
C LEU A 86 24.99 -4.04 -10.56
N PRO A 87 24.62 -4.20 -9.28
CA PRO A 87 24.34 -3.06 -8.42
C PRO A 87 25.62 -2.36 -8.02
N TYR A 88 25.60 -1.03 -7.96
CA TYR A 88 26.68 -0.25 -7.36
C TYR A 88 26.60 -0.37 -5.83
N ILE A 89 27.44 -1.20 -5.25
CA ILE A 89 27.57 -1.42 -3.81
C ILE A 89 29.07 -1.50 -3.47
N PRO A 90 29.76 -0.36 -3.30
CA PRO A 90 31.22 -0.34 -3.14
C PRO A 90 31.68 -0.80 -1.76
N SER A 91 30.85 -0.68 -0.74
CA SER A 91 31.18 -1.02 0.65
C SER A 91 29.95 -1.28 1.51
N GLU A 92 30.14 -1.45 2.81
CA GLU A 92 29.06 -1.38 3.79
C GLU A 92 28.38 0.00 3.73
N ALA A 93 27.09 0.03 3.90
CA ALA A 93 26.30 1.25 3.80
C ALA A 93 25.45 1.49 5.04
N ASP A 94 25.29 2.77 5.38
CA ASP A 94 24.26 3.22 6.29
C ASP A 94 23.03 3.61 5.48
N ALA A 95 21.89 2.95 5.76
CA ALA A 95 20.64 3.22 5.08
C ALA A 95 19.66 3.99 5.99
N TYR A 96 19.02 5.01 5.41
CA TYR A 96 17.98 5.78 6.07
C TYR A 96 16.71 5.75 5.23
N PHE A 97 15.58 5.42 5.85
CA PHE A 97 14.28 5.45 5.21
C PHE A 97 13.27 6.29 5.99
N LEU A 98 12.62 7.21 5.28
CA LEU A 98 11.53 8.03 5.80
C LEU A 98 10.30 7.83 4.91
N SER A 99 9.16 7.50 5.50
CA SER A 99 7.86 7.51 4.81
C SER A 99 6.88 8.42 5.55
N ARG A 100 6.15 9.23 4.81
CA ARG A 100 5.08 10.08 5.31
C ARG A 100 3.83 9.85 4.48
N GLU A 101 2.78 9.41 5.15
CA GLU A 101 1.47 9.19 4.54
C GLU A 101 0.44 10.12 5.16
N ARG A 102 -0.40 10.69 4.33
CA ARG A 102 -1.48 11.58 4.74
C ARG A 102 -2.70 11.37 3.84
N GLY A 103 -3.88 11.58 4.43
CA GLY A 103 -5.13 11.46 3.73
C GLY A 103 -5.97 10.31 4.25
N GLY A 104 -6.96 9.94 3.48
CA GLY A 104 -7.92 8.92 3.86
C GLY A 104 -8.98 8.71 2.81
N ILE A 105 -9.98 7.98 3.20
CA ILE A 105 -11.21 7.78 2.43
C ILE A 105 -12.36 8.28 3.29
N ASP A 106 -13.02 9.36 2.86
CA ASP A 106 -14.25 9.85 3.47
C ASP A 106 -15.44 9.13 2.87
N GLN A 107 -16.32 8.63 3.75
CA GLN A 107 -17.51 7.87 3.37
C GLN A 107 -18.76 8.60 3.82
N TYR A 108 -19.70 8.76 2.91
CA TYR A 108 -21.02 9.35 3.12
C TYR A 108 -22.09 8.33 2.84
N ASP A 109 -22.81 7.88 3.88
CA ASP A 109 -23.84 6.86 3.77
C ASP A 109 -25.24 7.46 3.84
N PHE A 110 -26.06 7.17 2.83
CA PHE A 110 -27.48 7.47 2.80
C PHE A 110 -28.28 6.18 3.00
N ASN A 111 -28.93 6.07 4.16
CA ASN A 111 -29.63 4.85 4.55
C ASN A 111 -31.14 5.05 4.59
N ILE A 112 -31.86 4.05 4.07
CA ILE A 112 -33.30 3.89 4.23
C ILE A 112 -33.55 2.53 4.87
N SER A 113 -34.34 2.49 5.95
CA SER A 113 -34.64 1.27 6.65
C SER A 113 -36.14 1.10 6.88
N PHE A 114 -36.58 -0.14 6.91
CA PHE A 114 -37.96 -0.56 7.08
C PHE A 114 -38.05 -1.58 8.23
N ASN A 115 -39.10 -1.45 9.03
CA ASN A 115 -39.45 -2.40 10.08
C ASN A 115 -40.83 -3.00 9.73
N ILE A 116 -40.91 -4.33 9.70
CA ILE A 116 -42.15 -5.06 9.44
C ILE A 116 -42.44 -5.91 10.66
N ASN A 117 -43.52 -5.55 11.38
CA ASN A 117 -44.04 -6.26 12.54
C ASN A 117 -43.00 -6.53 13.65
N ASP A 118 -42.02 -5.67 13.83
CA ASP A 118 -40.93 -5.82 14.79
C ASP A 118 -40.16 -7.16 14.73
N ARG A 119 -40.33 -7.89 13.62
CA ARG A 119 -39.65 -9.16 13.34
C ARG A 119 -38.67 -9.10 12.20
N PHE A 120 -38.97 -8.31 11.16
CA PHE A 120 -38.10 -8.16 10.00
C PHE A 120 -37.69 -6.70 9.83
N TYR A 121 -36.41 -6.46 9.79
CA TYR A 121 -35.85 -5.15 9.54
C TYR A 121 -34.99 -5.24 8.28
N PHE A 122 -35.19 -4.33 7.35
CA PHE A 122 -34.44 -4.25 6.10
C PHE A 122 -33.82 -2.87 6.00
N GLY A 123 -32.61 -2.82 5.49
CA GLY A 123 -31.92 -1.58 5.21
C GLY A 123 -31.24 -1.59 3.84
N VAL A 124 -31.31 -0.47 3.17
CA VAL A 124 -30.56 -0.19 1.94
C VAL A 124 -29.73 1.06 2.17
N THR A 125 -28.45 0.99 1.88
CA THR A 125 -27.54 2.13 1.98
C THR A 125 -26.90 2.38 0.63
N LEU A 126 -26.86 3.64 0.21
CA LEU A 126 -26.02 4.14 -0.85
C LEU A 126 -24.79 4.79 -0.19
N GLY A 127 -23.61 4.24 -0.42
CA GLY A 127 -22.35 4.79 -0.01
C GLY A 127 -21.72 5.64 -1.12
N ALA A 128 -21.27 6.83 -0.77
CA ALA A 128 -20.44 7.67 -1.62
C ALA A 128 -19.09 7.89 -0.95
N TYR A 129 -18.02 7.85 -1.72
CA TYR A 129 -16.66 7.89 -1.20
C TYR A 129 -15.89 9.01 -1.88
N ASP A 130 -15.08 9.72 -1.08
CA ASP A 130 -14.06 10.65 -1.53
C ASP A 130 -12.69 10.15 -1.06
N VAL A 131 -11.75 10.06 -1.99
CA VAL A 131 -10.42 9.51 -1.75
C VAL A 131 -9.40 10.62 -1.97
N ASP A 132 -8.59 10.91 -0.97
CA ASP A 132 -7.38 11.72 -1.11
C ASP A 132 -6.26 11.09 -0.25
N TYR A 133 -5.28 10.52 -0.90
CA TYR A 133 -4.15 9.86 -0.27
C TYR A 133 -2.86 10.37 -0.88
N ASN A 134 -1.94 10.79 -0.03
CA ASN A 134 -0.65 11.31 -0.41
C ASN A 134 0.44 10.57 0.35
N LYS A 135 1.48 10.17 -0.36
CA LYS A 135 2.65 9.53 0.19
C LYS A 135 3.90 10.18 -0.34
N TYR A 136 4.80 10.49 0.56
CA TYR A 136 6.17 10.88 0.27
C TYR A 136 7.10 9.87 0.93
N SER A 137 8.12 9.42 0.23
CA SER A 137 9.18 8.60 0.80
C SER A 137 10.55 9.08 0.33
N LEU A 138 11.51 8.95 1.23
CA LEU A 138 12.92 9.25 1.04
C LEU A 138 13.72 8.03 1.49
N TYR A 139 14.56 7.53 0.62
CA TYR A 139 15.54 6.50 0.92
C TYR A 139 16.93 7.06 0.63
N ASN A 140 17.82 7.00 1.62
CA ASN A 140 19.22 7.35 1.47
C ASN A 140 20.07 6.12 1.77
N GLU A 141 21.12 5.95 1.00
CA GLU A 141 22.15 4.94 1.25
C GLU A 141 23.51 5.63 1.11
N MET A 142 24.31 5.58 2.19
CA MET A 142 25.58 6.26 2.28
C MET A 142 26.69 5.23 2.51
N TYR A 143 27.73 5.30 1.71
CA TYR A 143 28.89 4.43 1.75
C TYR A 143 30.08 5.19 2.29
N ALA A 144 30.92 4.51 3.08
CA ALA A 144 32.22 5.05 3.49
C ALA A 144 33.28 4.60 2.50
N TYR A 145 33.82 5.52 1.73
CA TYR A 145 34.88 5.24 0.77
C TYR A 145 36.21 5.90 1.23
N LYS A 146 37.27 5.14 1.20
CA LYS A 146 38.62 5.66 1.49
C LYS A 146 39.40 5.77 0.21
N TRP A 147 39.72 7.01 -0.20
CA TRP A 147 40.57 7.27 -1.34
C TRP A 147 42.03 6.87 -1.04
N GLU A 148 42.60 5.96 -1.84
CA GLU A 148 43.97 5.48 -1.62
C GLU A 148 45.04 6.53 -1.94
N GLY A 149 44.73 7.50 -2.79
CA GLY A 149 45.71 8.51 -3.23
C GLY A 149 46.08 9.55 -2.19
N ASP A 150 45.19 9.98 -1.34
CA ASP A 150 45.39 10.96 -0.28
C ASP A 150 45.11 10.44 1.13
N GLY A 151 44.56 9.25 1.24
CA GLY A 151 44.19 8.60 2.49
C GLY A 151 43.01 9.23 3.22
N GLN A 152 42.28 10.14 2.55
CA GLN A 152 41.06 10.75 3.10
C GLN A 152 39.85 9.85 2.89
N ILE A 153 38.88 10.00 3.80
CA ILE A 153 37.59 9.32 3.68
C ILE A 153 36.63 10.30 3.00
N TYR A 154 36.07 9.87 1.90
CA TYR A 154 35.00 10.57 1.20
C TYR A 154 33.71 9.82 1.43
N GLU A 155 32.62 10.56 1.57
CA GLU A 155 31.30 9.99 1.63
C GLU A 155 30.72 9.96 0.21
N GLU A 156 30.30 8.79 -0.22
CA GLU A 156 29.55 8.60 -1.44
C GLU A 156 28.21 7.95 -1.12
N GLY A 157 27.24 8.10 -2.01
CA GLY A 157 25.94 7.51 -1.78
C GLY A 157 24.88 8.12 -2.67
N TYR A 158 23.63 7.84 -2.32
CA TYR A 158 22.50 8.37 -3.08
C TYR A 158 21.27 8.61 -2.21
N SER A 159 20.39 9.45 -2.72
CA SER A 159 19.05 9.68 -2.20
C SER A 159 18.02 9.43 -3.29
N LEU A 160 16.98 8.69 -2.94
CA LEU A 160 15.83 8.41 -3.79
C LEU A 160 14.58 8.94 -3.12
N GLU A 161 13.99 9.97 -3.71
CA GLU A 161 12.72 10.54 -3.27
C GLU A 161 11.60 10.06 -4.17
N SER A 162 10.45 9.74 -3.60
CA SER A 162 9.26 9.47 -4.38
C SER A 162 8.02 10.13 -3.78
N PHE A 163 7.16 10.58 -4.66
CA PHE A 163 5.88 11.16 -4.35
C PHE A 163 4.79 10.38 -5.06
N ASN A 164 3.74 10.04 -4.31
CA ASN A 164 2.58 9.33 -4.84
C ASN A 164 1.31 9.98 -4.28
N ARG A 165 0.35 10.23 -5.14
CA ARG A 165 -0.98 10.69 -4.76
C ARG A 165 -2.03 9.83 -5.43
N ILE A 166 -3.08 9.47 -4.68
CA ILE A 166 -4.27 8.83 -5.23
C ILE A 166 -5.45 9.68 -4.79
N HIS A 167 -6.24 10.15 -5.75
CA HIS A 167 -7.45 10.91 -5.47
C HIS A 167 -8.59 10.51 -6.40
N GLY A 168 -9.81 10.73 -5.95
CA GLY A 168 -10.98 10.45 -6.73
C GLY A 168 -12.18 10.09 -5.89
N SER A 169 -13.17 9.47 -6.50
CA SER A 169 -14.46 9.17 -5.85
C SER A 169 -14.93 7.75 -6.16
N GLY A 170 -15.85 7.26 -5.33
CA GLY A 170 -16.45 5.94 -5.51
C GLY A 170 -17.86 5.87 -4.97
N PHE A 171 -18.54 4.78 -5.27
CA PHE A 171 -19.85 4.47 -4.72
C PHE A 171 -20.07 2.98 -4.56
N ASP A 172 -20.92 2.61 -3.62
CA ASP A 172 -21.40 1.24 -3.42
C ASP A 172 -22.87 1.20 -2.98
N PHE A 173 -23.41 0.00 -2.91
CA PHE A 173 -24.71 -0.28 -2.31
C PHE A 173 -24.54 -1.35 -1.24
N LYS A 174 -25.25 -1.15 -0.10
CA LYS A 174 -25.26 -2.11 1.01
C LYS A 174 -26.70 -2.50 1.29
N PHE A 175 -26.92 -3.79 1.44
CA PHE A 175 -28.22 -4.37 1.76
C PHE A 175 -28.10 -5.15 3.06
N GLY A 176 -28.96 -4.86 4.01
CA GLY A 176 -29.00 -5.55 5.29
C GLY A 176 -30.39 -6.02 5.67
N ALA A 177 -30.46 -7.16 6.33
CA ALA A 177 -31.67 -7.69 6.92
C ALA A 177 -31.40 -8.18 8.34
N ILE A 178 -32.29 -7.88 9.29
CA ILE A 178 -32.29 -8.45 10.63
C ILE A 178 -33.62 -9.16 10.84
N PHE A 179 -33.53 -10.36 11.34
CA PHE A 179 -34.66 -11.21 11.63
C PHE A 179 -34.70 -11.63 13.10
N ARG A 180 -35.89 -11.56 13.72
CA ARG A 180 -36.16 -12.07 15.06
C ARG A 180 -36.95 -13.40 14.92
N PRO A 181 -36.27 -14.55 15.03
CA PRO A 181 -36.91 -15.86 14.72
C PRO A 181 -38.01 -16.24 15.68
N ILE A 182 -37.91 -15.83 16.95
CA ILE A 182 -38.82 -16.17 18.04
C ILE A 182 -39.38 -14.87 18.62
N GLU A 183 -40.71 -14.74 18.69
CA GLU A 183 -41.39 -13.49 19.03
C GLU A 183 -41.03 -12.97 20.42
N ASP A 184 -40.96 -13.85 21.42
CA ASP A 184 -40.61 -13.50 22.80
C ASP A 184 -39.11 -13.60 23.13
N SER A 185 -38.30 -13.96 22.14
CA SER A 185 -36.83 -14.08 22.32
C SER A 185 -36.11 -12.80 21.93
N PRO A 186 -35.12 -12.37 22.71
CA PRO A 186 -34.24 -11.26 22.34
C PRO A 186 -33.24 -11.61 21.24
N LEU A 187 -33.25 -12.83 20.71
CA LEU A 187 -32.36 -13.28 19.64
C LEU A 187 -32.63 -12.50 18.34
N ARG A 188 -31.56 -11.98 17.76
CA ARG A 188 -31.55 -11.33 16.45
C ARG A 188 -30.49 -11.96 15.56
N ILE A 189 -30.88 -12.26 14.33
CA ILE A 189 -29.97 -12.77 13.29
C ILE A 189 -29.92 -11.71 12.21
N GLY A 190 -28.72 -11.27 11.87
CA GLY A 190 -28.50 -10.29 10.82
C GLY A 190 -27.71 -10.90 9.66
N LEU A 191 -28.06 -10.49 8.46
CA LEU A 191 -27.30 -10.77 7.24
C LEU A 191 -27.15 -9.45 6.48
N ALA A 192 -25.96 -9.21 5.95
CA ALA A 192 -25.75 -8.07 5.07
C ALA A 192 -24.81 -8.44 3.91
N VAL A 193 -25.02 -7.78 2.80
CA VAL A 193 -24.17 -7.88 1.63
C VAL A 193 -23.86 -6.47 1.12
N HIS A 194 -22.59 -6.21 0.85
CA HIS A 194 -22.15 -4.98 0.20
C HIS A 194 -21.69 -5.32 -1.21
N THR A 195 -22.15 -4.53 -2.17
CA THR A 195 -21.61 -4.62 -3.52
C THR A 195 -20.15 -4.20 -3.53
N PRO A 196 -19.40 -4.50 -4.57
CA PRO A 196 -18.12 -3.84 -4.80
C PRO A 196 -18.30 -2.32 -4.75
N THR A 197 -17.30 -1.64 -4.19
CA THR A 197 -17.17 -0.19 -4.36
C THR A 197 -16.54 0.08 -5.71
N TYR A 198 -17.20 0.90 -6.51
CA TYR A 198 -16.75 1.30 -7.84
C TYR A 198 -16.07 2.66 -7.75
N TYR A 199 -14.75 2.66 -7.75
CA TYR A 199 -13.94 3.86 -7.71
C TYR A 199 -13.54 4.33 -9.12
N LYS A 200 -13.46 5.67 -9.28
CA LYS A 200 -12.72 6.34 -10.35
C LYS A 200 -11.61 7.13 -9.69
N LEU A 201 -10.39 6.76 -9.98
CA LEU A 201 -9.21 7.27 -9.30
C LEU A 201 -8.19 7.79 -10.30
N THR A 202 -7.45 8.81 -9.88
CA THR A 202 -6.25 9.29 -10.54
C THR A 202 -5.05 9.01 -9.64
N TYR A 203 -4.05 8.36 -10.19
CA TYR A 203 -2.76 8.13 -9.56
C TYR A 203 -1.74 9.09 -10.15
N THR A 204 -1.19 9.96 -9.32
CA THR A 204 -0.13 10.90 -9.68
C THR A 204 1.17 10.46 -9.02
N THR A 205 2.27 10.45 -9.75
CA THR A 205 3.56 10.02 -9.22
C THR A 205 4.71 10.84 -9.80
N GLY A 206 5.75 11.01 -8.99
CA GLY A 206 7.00 11.64 -9.34
C GLY A 206 8.15 11.06 -8.51
N ALA A 207 9.36 11.14 -9.03
CA ALA A 207 10.55 10.64 -8.35
C ALA A 207 11.79 11.46 -8.70
N LEU A 208 12.71 11.55 -7.74
CA LEU A 208 14.00 12.21 -7.86
C LEU A 208 15.08 11.31 -7.27
N LEU A 209 16.05 10.96 -8.08
CA LEU A 209 17.28 10.29 -7.65
C LEU A 209 18.45 11.27 -7.75
N THR A 210 19.19 11.41 -6.67
CA THR A 210 20.47 12.12 -6.65
C THR A 210 21.54 11.16 -6.15
N SER A 211 22.59 10.94 -6.92
CA SER A 211 23.72 10.11 -6.56
C SER A 211 25.02 10.92 -6.60
N ASP A 212 25.87 10.71 -5.62
CA ASP A 212 27.26 11.19 -5.55
C ASP A 212 28.13 9.95 -5.43
N LEU A 213 28.70 9.49 -6.55
CA LEU A 213 29.39 8.21 -6.64
C LEU A 213 30.76 8.39 -7.29
N PHE A 214 31.73 7.56 -6.85
CA PHE A 214 33.03 7.48 -7.53
C PHE A 214 32.88 6.67 -8.81
N LEU A 215 32.92 7.35 -9.94
CA LEU A 215 32.78 6.74 -11.25
C LEU A 215 34.03 6.98 -12.09
N PRO A 216 34.42 6.03 -12.98
CA PRO A 216 35.53 6.22 -13.88
C PRO A 216 35.24 7.35 -14.88
N ASN A 217 36.21 8.25 -15.05
CA ASN A 217 36.20 9.29 -16.06
C ASN A 217 36.73 8.75 -17.42
N GLU A 218 36.77 9.59 -18.45
CA GLU A 218 37.29 9.20 -19.77
C GLU A 218 38.75 8.76 -19.77
N ALA A 219 39.53 9.16 -18.77
CA ALA A 219 40.93 8.76 -18.59
C ALA A 219 41.07 7.46 -17.77
N GLY A 220 39.98 6.93 -17.23
CA GLY A 220 39.95 5.76 -16.37
C GLY A 220 40.23 6.07 -14.88
N ASP A 221 40.37 7.35 -14.49
CA ASP A 221 40.50 7.75 -13.11
C ASP A 221 39.12 7.85 -12.45
N GLU A 222 38.99 7.36 -11.23
CA GLU A 222 37.76 7.49 -10.44
C GLU A 222 37.60 8.93 -9.93
N THR A 223 36.45 9.50 -10.16
CA THR A 223 36.10 10.85 -9.70
C THR A 223 34.72 10.86 -9.07
N LEU A 224 34.56 11.63 -7.98
CA LEU A 224 33.25 11.81 -7.36
C LEU A 224 32.34 12.58 -8.33
N THR A 225 31.35 11.89 -8.84
CA THR A 225 30.41 12.39 -9.87
C THR A 225 29.01 12.50 -9.27
N ARG A 226 28.44 13.71 -9.37
CA ARG A 226 27.03 13.92 -9.00
C ARG A 226 26.14 13.73 -10.23
N THR A 227 25.16 12.85 -10.09
CA THR A 227 24.13 12.64 -11.10
C THR A 227 22.76 12.91 -10.48
N THR A 228 21.89 13.59 -11.24
CA THR A 228 20.51 13.84 -10.82
C THR A 228 19.56 13.38 -11.92
N VAL A 229 18.65 12.50 -11.55
CA VAL A 229 17.60 11.97 -12.45
C VAL A 229 16.25 12.37 -11.87
N ASP A 230 15.54 13.22 -12.58
CA ASP A 230 14.27 13.81 -12.17
C ASP A 230 13.18 13.48 -13.19
N THR A 231 12.17 12.72 -12.75
CA THR A 231 11.05 12.33 -13.62
C THR A 231 10.21 13.53 -14.05
N TYR A 232 10.08 14.57 -13.19
CA TYR A 232 9.36 15.78 -13.54
C TYR A 232 10.00 16.50 -14.74
N SER A 233 11.31 16.65 -14.72
CA SER A 233 12.07 17.22 -15.84
C SER A 233 12.01 16.34 -17.09
N ALA A 234 12.13 15.04 -16.93
CA ALA A 234 12.06 14.07 -18.03
C ALA A 234 10.69 14.06 -18.71
N LEU A 235 9.62 14.31 -17.96
CA LEU A 235 8.24 14.38 -18.48
C LEU A 235 7.84 15.78 -18.97
N GLY A 236 8.81 16.70 -19.10
CA GLY A 236 8.56 18.04 -19.65
C GLY A 236 7.90 19.00 -18.66
N GLY A 237 8.18 18.86 -17.37
CA GLY A 237 7.71 19.75 -16.31
C GLY A 237 6.32 19.40 -15.78
N ARG A 238 6.00 18.12 -15.73
CA ARG A 238 4.74 17.59 -15.14
C ARG A 238 4.97 16.28 -14.45
N ASP A 239 4.14 15.98 -13.48
CA ASP A 239 4.06 14.64 -12.89
C ASP A 239 3.38 13.66 -13.84
N MET A 240 3.56 12.36 -13.60
CA MET A 240 2.85 11.32 -14.31
C MET A 240 1.48 11.11 -13.68
N ASP A 241 0.44 11.31 -14.47
CA ASP A 241 -0.95 11.01 -14.07
C ASP A 241 -1.45 9.78 -14.79
N ARG A 242 -2.16 8.93 -14.08
CA ARG A 242 -2.82 7.75 -14.62
C ARG A 242 -4.22 7.60 -14.03
N ASP A 243 -5.20 7.74 -14.88
CA ASP A 243 -6.59 7.48 -14.51
C ASP A 243 -6.88 5.98 -14.58
N PHE A 244 -7.59 5.47 -13.59
CA PHE A 244 -8.03 4.08 -13.56
C PHE A 244 -9.33 3.93 -12.77
N LYS A 245 -9.96 2.79 -12.94
CA LYS A 245 -11.12 2.37 -12.15
C LYS A 245 -10.73 1.18 -11.29
N LEU A 246 -11.14 1.21 -10.03
CA LEU A 246 -10.96 0.10 -9.10
C LEU A 246 -12.33 -0.43 -8.68
N GLN A 247 -12.50 -1.72 -8.79
CA GLN A 247 -13.65 -2.45 -8.26
C GLN A 247 -13.16 -3.30 -7.09
N THR A 248 -13.68 -3.02 -5.88
CA THR A 248 -13.36 -3.79 -4.67
C THR A 248 -14.12 -5.12 -4.64
N PRO A 249 -13.83 -6.03 -3.70
CA PRO A 249 -14.60 -7.25 -3.50
C PRO A 249 -16.06 -7.02 -3.08
N TRP A 250 -16.85 -8.06 -3.18
CA TRP A 250 -18.10 -8.19 -2.44
C TRP A 250 -17.80 -8.45 -0.97
N VAL A 251 -18.62 -7.87 -0.07
CA VAL A 251 -18.52 -8.11 1.37
C VAL A 251 -19.78 -8.82 1.84
N PHE A 252 -19.59 -9.92 2.58
CA PHE A 252 -20.67 -10.71 3.14
C PHE A 252 -20.58 -10.70 4.67
N ASN A 253 -21.67 -10.33 5.34
CA ASN A 253 -21.76 -10.24 6.78
C ASN A 253 -22.87 -11.14 7.32
N ALA A 254 -22.58 -11.85 8.44
CA ALA A 254 -23.55 -12.57 9.23
C ALA A 254 -23.38 -12.18 10.69
N SER A 255 -24.47 -11.89 11.39
CA SER A 255 -24.41 -11.44 12.78
C SER A 255 -25.47 -12.08 13.67
N LEU A 256 -25.15 -12.22 14.95
CA LEU A 256 -26.01 -12.68 16.00
C LEU A 256 -26.00 -11.65 17.14
N GLY A 257 -27.18 -11.29 17.62
CA GLY A 257 -27.35 -10.42 18.78
C GLY A 257 -28.28 -11.09 19.78
N TYR A 258 -27.91 -11.02 21.06
CA TYR A 258 -28.71 -11.56 22.14
C TYR A 258 -28.67 -10.66 23.38
N THR A 259 -29.83 -10.39 23.96
CA THR A 259 -29.91 -9.57 25.17
C THR A 259 -30.37 -10.47 26.36
N VAL A 260 -29.61 -10.49 27.44
CA VAL A 260 -29.90 -11.23 28.66
C VAL A 260 -30.51 -10.26 29.66
N GLY A 261 -31.81 -10.44 29.96
CA GLY A 261 -32.54 -9.49 30.79
C GLY A 261 -32.44 -8.06 30.27
N ASN A 262 -32.31 -7.08 31.18
CA ASN A 262 -32.19 -5.66 30.83
C ASN A 262 -30.75 -5.13 30.91
N ASN A 263 -29.81 -5.98 31.30
CA ASN A 263 -28.49 -5.54 31.77
C ASN A 263 -27.33 -5.99 30.89
N LEU A 264 -27.47 -7.06 30.10
CA LEU A 264 -26.39 -7.60 29.29
C LEU A 264 -26.83 -7.77 27.85
N ALA A 265 -26.08 -7.14 26.92
CA ALA A 265 -26.22 -7.37 25.48
C ALA A 265 -24.93 -8.01 24.93
N LEU A 266 -25.09 -9.04 24.12
CA LEU A 266 -24.02 -9.77 23.46
C LEU A 266 -24.20 -9.68 21.95
N GLY A 267 -23.09 -9.54 21.22
CA GLY A 267 -23.07 -9.52 19.76
C GLY A 267 -21.88 -10.31 19.23
N ALA A 268 -22.12 -11.01 18.13
CA ALA A 268 -21.10 -11.65 17.33
C ALA A 268 -21.36 -11.36 15.86
N GLU A 269 -20.31 -11.05 15.12
CA GLU A 269 -20.38 -10.77 13.67
C GLU A 269 -19.23 -11.46 12.98
N TYR A 270 -19.50 -12.05 11.85
CA TYR A 270 -18.52 -12.58 10.93
C TYR A 270 -18.66 -11.88 9.57
N GLU A 271 -17.54 -11.39 9.06
CA GLU A 271 -17.44 -10.72 7.76
C GLU A 271 -16.43 -11.46 6.89
N TYR A 272 -16.74 -11.58 5.63
CA TYR A 272 -15.86 -12.15 4.62
C TYR A 272 -15.81 -11.25 3.39
N GLU A 273 -14.61 -10.96 2.93
CA GLU A 273 -14.32 -10.29 1.68
C GLU A 273 -13.09 -10.91 1.00
N ASP A 274 -13.13 -11.06 -0.31
CA ASP A 274 -12.05 -11.69 -1.05
C ASP A 274 -11.28 -10.67 -1.89
N TYR A 275 -10.20 -10.15 -1.34
CA TYR A 275 -9.36 -9.16 -2.00
C TYR A 275 -8.69 -9.66 -3.28
N SER A 276 -8.54 -10.97 -3.48
CA SER A 276 -8.04 -11.52 -4.74
C SER A 276 -8.98 -11.27 -5.92
N SER A 277 -10.26 -10.98 -5.63
CA SER A 277 -11.30 -10.69 -6.64
C SER A 277 -11.35 -9.23 -7.09
N MET A 278 -10.48 -8.36 -6.58
CA MET A 278 -10.39 -6.96 -7.01
C MET A 278 -10.08 -6.87 -8.50
N LYS A 279 -10.62 -5.82 -9.15
CA LYS A 279 -10.39 -5.57 -10.57
C LYS A 279 -9.94 -4.14 -10.81
N PHE A 280 -8.85 -4.02 -11.53
CA PHE A 280 -8.37 -2.76 -12.06
C PHE A 280 -8.78 -2.63 -13.53
N LYS A 281 -9.23 -1.45 -13.93
CA LYS A 281 -9.70 -1.20 -15.29
C LYS A 281 -9.19 0.15 -15.78
N TYR A 282 -8.95 0.22 -17.07
CA TYR A 282 -8.72 1.48 -17.76
C TYR A 282 -9.97 2.39 -17.71
N PRO A 283 -9.82 3.71 -17.93
CA PRO A 283 -10.97 4.63 -17.97
C PRO A 283 -12.08 4.20 -18.92
N GLU A 284 -11.74 3.59 -20.05
CA GLU A 284 -12.65 3.08 -21.09
C GLU A 284 -13.44 1.86 -20.61
N GLY A 285 -12.90 1.09 -19.64
CA GLY A 285 -13.56 -0.05 -19.02
C GLY A 285 -12.88 -1.39 -19.25
N ASP A 286 -11.87 -1.44 -20.11
CA ASP A 286 -11.07 -2.63 -20.34
C ASP A 286 -10.26 -2.99 -19.10
N GLU A 287 -10.05 -4.28 -18.87
CA GLU A 287 -9.33 -4.76 -17.68
C GLU A 287 -7.83 -4.50 -17.80
N MET A 288 -7.26 -3.95 -16.75
CA MET A 288 -5.81 -3.84 -16.55
C MET A 288 -5.31 -5.21 -16.06
N ALA A 289 -5.05 -6.10 -17.01
CA ALA A 289 -4.81 -7.52 -16.75
C ALA A 289 -3.60 -7.76 -15.83
N TRP A 290 -2.56 -6.92 -15.94
CA TRP A 290 -1.39 -7.02 -15.08
C TRP A 290 -1.72 -6.70 -13.63
N GLU A 291 -2.30 -5.54 -13.35
CA GLU A 291 -2.63 -5.08 -12.00
C GLU A 291 -3.71 -5.96 -11.34
N THR A 292 -4.68 -6.42 -12.13
CA THR A 292 -5.69 -7.39 -11.66
C THR A 292 -5.06 -8.74 -11.35
N GLY A 293 -4.15 -9.22 -12.19
CA GLY A 293 -3.42 -10.46 -11.98
C GLY A 293 -2.51 -10.43 -10.75
N GLU A 294 -1.85 -9.30 -10.50
CA GLU A 294 -1.04 -9.10 -9.29
C GLU A 294 -1.89 -9.12 -8.02
N ALA A 295 -3.10 -8.52 -8.06
CA ALA A 295 -4.03 -8.60 -6.93
C ALA A 295 -4.45 -10.05 -6.64
N ASP A 296 -4.80 -10.83 -7.66
CA ASP A 296 -5.12 -12.25 -7.51
C ASP A 296 -3.91 -13.07 -7.02
N LEU A 297 -2.72 -12.79 -7.53
CA LEU A 297 -1.50 -13.50 -7.15
C LEU A 297 -1.11 -13.22 -5.69
N CYS A 298 -1.18 -11.97 -5.24
CA CYS A 298 -0.63 -11.53 -3.96
C CYS A 298 -1.66 -11.51 -2.82
N MET A 299 -2.94 -11.32 -3.11
CA MET A 299 -3.99 -11.14 -2.12
C MET A 299 -4.85 -12.40 -1.94
N LYS A 300 -5.63 -12.41 -0.87
CA LYS A 300 -6.53 -13.51 -0.52
C LYS A 300 -7.76 -13.03 0.22
N GLY A 301 -8.69 -13.94 0.46
CA GLY A 301 -9.87 -13.69 1.29
C GLY A 301 -9.51 -13.32 2.72
N VAL A 302 -10.20 -12.31 3.23
CA VAL A 302 -10.10 -11.83 4.60
C VAL A 302 -11.35 -12.23 5.36
N SER A 303 -11.15 -12.87 6.51
CA SER A 303 -12.19 -13.20 7.49
C SER A 303 -12.02 -12.30 8.70
N THR A 304 -13.09 -11.61 9.07
CA THR A 304 -13.12 -10.76 10.26
C THR A 304 -14.19 -11.25 11.22
N LEU A 305 -13.78 -11.55 12.45
CA LEU A 305 -14.67 -11.90 13.56
C LEU A 305 -14.72 -10.75 14.56
N ARG A 306 -15.93 -10.25 14.85
CA ARG A 306 -16.17 -9.21 15.84
C ARG A 306 -17.05 -9.76 16.95
N LEU A 307 -16.61 -9.62 18.19
CA LEU A 307 -17.35 -9.99 19.39
C LEU A 307 -17.54 -8.75 20.25
N GLY A 308 -18.74 -8.56 20.78
CA GLY A 308 -19.07 -7.41 21.61
C GLY A 308 -19.96 -7.78 22.78
N ALA A 309 -19.73 -7.12 23.91
CA ALA A 309 -20.56 -7.21 25.09
C ALA A 309 -20.79 -5.83 25.68
N GLU A 310 -22.02 -5.53 26.08
CA GLU A 310 -22.40 -4.37 26.89
C GLU A 310 -23.06 -4.80 28.16
N TYR A 311 -22.52 -4.38 29.31
CA TYR A 311 -23.09 -4.63 30.60
C TYR A 311 -23.51 -3.34 31.32
N LYS A 312 -24.78 -3.26 31.67
CA LYS A 312 -25.40 -2.12 32.39
C LYS A 312 -25.86 -2.55 33.76
N PRO A 313 -24.99 -2.54 34.78
CA PRO A 313 -25.38 -2.89 36.16
C PRO A 313 -26.44 -1.94 36.74
N ILE A 314 -26.37 -0.68 36.36
CA ILE A 314 -27.34 0.39 36.70
C ILE A 314 -27.58 1.28 35.47
N PRO A 315 -28.73 1.99 35.39
CA PRO A 315 -29.05 2.83 34.23
C PRO A 315 -28.02 3.92 33.92
N ALA A 316 -27.31 4.42 34.92
CA ALA A 316 -26.32 5.48 34.80
C ALA A 316 -24.92 4.99 34.38
N PHE A 317 -24.70 3.67 34.32
CA PHE A 317 -23.37 3.11 34.08
C PHE A 317 -23.42 1.99 33.05
N SER A 318 -22.59 2.08 32.03
CA SER A 318 -22.41 1.05 31.01
C SER A 318 -20.94 0.72 30.82
N LEU A 319 -20.63 -0.56 30.82
CA LEU A 319 -19.32 -1.11 30.46
C LEU A 319 -19.47 -1.84 29.13
N ARG A 320 -18.62 -1.52 28.16
CA ARG A 320 -18.55 -2.19 26.86
C ARG A 320 -17.19 -2.81 26.66
N ALA A 321 -17.15 -4.02 26.15
CA ALA A 321 -15.94 -4.69 25.73
C ALA A 321 -16.13 -5.23 24.31
N GLY A 322 -15.09 -5.12 23.50
CA GLY A 322 -15.08 -5.62 22.14
C GLY A 322 -13.76 -6.31 21.79
N TYR A 323 -13.88 -7.31 20.97
CA TYR A 323 -12.76 -8.01 20.37
C TYR A 323 -12.97 -8.12 18.87
N ASN A 324 -11.95 -7.77 18.10
CA ASN A 324 -11.94 -7.91 16.66
C ASN A 324 -10.70 -8.70 16.24
N TYR A 325 -10.91 -9.74 15.43
CA TYR A 325 -9.87 -10.53 14.81
C TYR A 325 -10.04 -10.46 13.29
N SER A 326 -9.00 -10.03 12.57
CA SER A 326 -8.98 -10.01 11.12
C SER A 326 -7.76 -10.75 10.59
N THR A 327 -7.97 -11.62 9.60
CA THR A 327 -6.87 -12.32 8.94
C THR A 327 -6.09 -11.39 8.02
N ALA A 328 -4.84 -11.73 7.70
CA ALA A 328 -4.04 -10.96 6.76
C ALA A 328 -4.64 -11.01 5.34
N ALA A 329 -4.61 -9.89 4.64
CA ALA A 329 -5.08 -9.76 3.27
C ALA A 329 -4.09 -10.32 2.23
N TYR A 330 -2.81 -10.39 2.57
CA TYR A 330 -1.77 -10.86 1.66
C TYR A 330 -1.41 -12.33 1.92
N LYS A 331 -1.06 -13.02 0.85
CA LYS A 331 -0.46 -14.37 0.91
C LYS A 331 0.95 -14.29 1.50
N LYS A 332 1.47 -15.39 2.02
CA LYS A 332 2.80 -15.43 2.66
C LYS A 332 3.94 -15.13 1.68
N ASP A 333 3.73 -15.47 0.42
CA ASP A 333 4.72 -15.31 -0.65
C ASP A 333 4.42 -14.10 -1.53
N ALA A 334 3.59 -13.16 -1.02
CA ALA A 334 3.27 -11.95 -1.75
C ALA A 334 4.51 -11.07 -1.90
N ILE A 335 4.86 -10.78 -3.13
CA ILE A 335 5.94 -9.87 -3.51
C ILE A 335 5.29 -8.53 -3.85
N LYS A 336 5.93 -7.45 -3.43
CA LYS A 336 5.51 -6.12 -3.82
C LYS A 336 5.78 -5.91 -5.31
N ALA A 337 4.72 -5.86 -6.11
CA ALA A 337 4.80 -5.39 -7.47
C ALA A 337 4.88 -3.87 -7.47
N LEU A 338 5.97 -3.33 -8.01
CA LEU A 338 6.08 -1.89 -8.23
C LEU A 338 5.30 -1.54 -9.50
N PRO A 339 4.40 -0.55 -9.44
CA PRO A 339 3.84 0.02 -10.65
C PRO A 339 4.99 0.47 -11.54
N SER A 340 4.90 0.14 -12.79
CA SER A 340 5.98 0.33 -13.75
C SER A 340 6.39 1.80 -13.93
N ASN A 341 5.52 2.76 -13.63
CA ASN A 341 5.76 4.19 -13.70
C ASN A 341 5.85 4.85 -12.30
N SER A 342 6.28 4.11 -11.30
CA SER A 342 6.35 4.59 -9.93
C SER A 342 7.54 3.98 -9.22
N ILE A 343 7.99 4.64 -8.18
CA ILE A 343 8.98 4.13 -7.22
C ILE A 343 8.30 3.97 -5.88
N ASN A 344 8.51 2.83 -5.27
CA ASN A 344 8.01 2.57 -3.95
C ASN A 344 9.14 1.99 -3.09
N THR A 345 9.50 2.72 -2.06
CA THR A 345 10.58 2.38 -1.12
C THR A 345 10.09 1.66 0.13
N ASP A 346 8.82 1.23 0.16
CA ASP A 346 8.26 0.52 1.31
C ASP A 346 8.70 -0.94 1.38
N THR A 347 8.54 -1.49 2.57
CA THR A 347 8.71 -2.91 2.85
C THR A 347 7.72 -3.77 2.07
N ASP A 348 8.06 -5.03 1.86
CA ASP A 348 7.21 -5.99 1.19
C ASP A 348 5.95 -6.37 2.01
N PHE A 349 4.99 -7.02 1.37
CA PHE A 349 3.74 -7.46 1.98
C PHE A 349 3.82 -8.86 2.61
N ALA A 350 4.93 -9.59 2.43
CA ALA A 350 5.12 -10.96 2.92
C ALA A 350 5.04 -11.06 4.44
N ASN A 351 5.33 -9.95 5.14
CA ASN A 351 5.24 -9.83 6.59
C ASN A 351 3.84 -9.49 7.12
N SER A 352 2.83 -9.40 6.27
CA SER A 352 1.45 -9.14 6.69
C SER A 352 0.94 -10.25 7.59
N LYS A 353 0.40 -9.87 8.76
CA LYS A 353 -0.13 -10.78 9.78
C LYS A 353 -1.58 -10.48 10.11
N SER A 354 -2.23 -11.44 10.75
CA SER A 354 -3.55 -11.23 11.34
C SER A 354 -3.49 -10.17 12.45
N MET A 355 -4.55 -9.39 12.57
CA MET A 355 -4.67 -8.30 13.52
C MET A 355 -5.70 -8.66 14.61
N ASN A 356 -5.33 -8.36 15.85
CA ASN A 356 -6.20 -8.48 17.01
C ASN A 356 -6.39 -7.10 17.64
N THR A 357 -7.64 -6.70 17.84
CA THR A 357 -7.97 -5.41 18.46
C THR A 357 -8.89 -5.64 19.65
N PHE A 358 -8.52 -5.09 20.79
CA PHE A 358 -9.34 -5.09 22.00
C PHE A 358 -9.81 -3.66 22.25
N THR A 359 -11.10 -3.52 22.55
CA THR A 359 -11.72 -2.24 22.89
C THR A 359 -12.42 -2.35 24.23
N CYS A 360 -12.31 -1.32 25.05
CA CYS A 360 -13.06 -1.18 26.29
C CYS A 360 -13.54 0.26 26.39
N LEU A 361 -14.84 0.43 26.67
CA LEU A 361 -15.45 1.73 26.88
C LEU A 361 -16.28 1.72 28.15
N LEU A 362 -16.04 2.71 28.99
CA LEU A 362 -16.83 2.96 30.18
C LEU A 362 -17.62 4.26 29.95
N TYR A 363 -18.92 4.19 30.09
CA TYR A 363 -19.82 5.32 29.92
C TYR A 363 -20.63 5.55 31.19
N THR A 364 -20.64 6.80 31.66
CA THR A 364 -21.48 7.26 32.78
C THR A 364 -22.44 8.31 32.25
N SER A 365 -23.74 8.11 32.44
CA SER A 365 -24.72 9.14 32.15
C SER A 365 -24.81 10.11 33.35
N PRO A 366 -24.79 11.43 33.13
CA PRO A 366 -25.04 12.37 34.21
C PRO A 366 -26.42 12.11 34.84
N SER A 367 -26.49 12.17 36.16
CA SER A 367 -27.77 12.02 36.87
C SER A 367 -28.73 13.15 36.43
N PRO A 368 -30.03 12.86 36.23
CA PRO A 368 -31.02 13.92 35.95
C PRO A 368 -31.08 15.03 37.03
N ARG A 369 -30.49 14.77 38.20
CA ARG A 369 -30.40 15.79 39.29
C ARG A 369 -29.37 16.88 39.02
N ASP A 370 -28.36 16.63 38.17
CA ASP A 370 -27.30 17.58 37.86
C ASP A 370 -27.74 18.62 36.80
N LEU A 371 -28.88 18.40 36.16
CA LEU A 371 -29.46 19.30 35.16
C LEU A 371 -30.49 20.32 35.77
N SER A 372 -30.78 20.18 37.07
CA SER A 372 -31.80 21.02 37.73
C SER A 372 -31.22 22.21 38.52
N THR A 373 -29.91 22.45 38.44
CA THR A 373 -29.23 23.56 39.16
C THR A 373 -28.44 24.44 38.23
N SER A 374 -29.06 24.87 37.13
CA SER A 374 -28.58 26.02 36.34
C SER A 374 -29.70 26.89 35.89
#